data_7e56a873dd62657809137601d433e486
#
_entry.id   7e56a873dd62657809137601d433e486
#
_cell.length_a   1.000
_cell.length_b   1.000
_cell.length_c   1.000
_cell.angle_alpha   90.00
_cell.angle_beta   90.00
_cell.angle_gamma   90.00
#
_symmetry.space_group_name_H-M   'P 1'
#
loop_
_entity.id
_entity.type
_entity.pdbx_description
1 polymer ?
#
loop_
_entity_poly.entity_id
_entity_poly.type
_entity_poly.pdbx_seq_one_letter_code
_entity_poly.pdbx_strand_id
1 'polypeptide(L)'
;MFDRIAGRYDFMNRVLSGRIDRQWRKIALRQLKTKQPKLILDVATGTADFALMAYDMLTPVHITGIDISAGMLDGGKRKIKARGLEATIELHVGDAETINAPVNTFDAVTVAFGVRNFENLLVGLREMHRVLKPNGQILILEFSTPRNPLIRFLYNTYMRGIAPALARLFGTDHQAYTYLNRSTNAFPDREKFIVLLKEAGYAAPSFQPLTFGICCIYTASK
;
A
#
# COMPACT_ATOMS: atom_id res chain seq x y z
N MET A 1 -7.93 10.54 -11.26
CA MET A 1 -7.75 11.34 -10.02
C MET A 1 -6.28 11.39 -9.61
N PHE A 2 -5.61 10.25 -9.44
CA PHE A 2 -4.22 10.16 -8.96
C PHE A 2 -3.20 10.88 -9.85
N ASP A 3 -3.36 10.86 -11.18
CA ASP A 3 -2.46 11.59 -12.10
C ASP A 3 -2.40 13.10 -11.83
N ARG A 4 -3.53 13.72 -11.42
CA ARG A 4 -3.57 15.18 -11.15
C ARG A 4 -2.82 15.58 -9.88
N ILE A 5 -2.67 14.67 -8.91
CA ILE A 5 -2.04 14.94 -7.62
C ILE A 5 -0.64 14.34 -7.52
N ALA A 6 -0.19 13.57 -8.52
CA ALA A 6 1.07 12.81 -8.50
C ALA A 6 2.28 13.66 -8.08
N GLY A 7 2.41 14.89 -8.59
CA GLY A 7 3.55 15.77 -8.28
C GLY A 7 3.62 16.25 -6.81
N ARG A 8 2.50 16.20 -6.05
CA ARG A 8 2.42 16.66 -4.66
C ARG A 8 2.02 15.54 -3.69
N TYR A 9 1.74 14.34 -4.21
CA TYR A 9 1.21 13.22 -3.44
C TYR A 9 2.09 12.84 -2.25
N ASP A 10 3.38 12.69 -2.47
CA ASP A 10 4.34 12.33 -1.41
C ASP A 10 4.44 13.40 -0.34
N PHE A 11 4.46 14.67 -0.75
CA PHE A 11 4.49 15.81 0.17
C PHE A 11 3.24 15.82 1.05
N MET A 12 2.07 15.65 0.43
CA MET A 12 0.78 15.60 1.12
C MET A 12 0.73 14.48 2.15
N ASN A 13 1.09 13.26 1.75
CA ASN A 13 1.11 12.11 2.66
C ASN A 13 2.04 12.35 3.85
N ARG A 14 3.21 12.95 3.63
CA ARG A 14 4.17 13.25 4.70
C ARG A 14 3.68 14.30 5.69
N VAL A 15 3.04 15.36 5.18
CA VAL A 15 2.51 16.44 6.03
C VAL A 15 1.35 15.93 6.87
N LEU A 16 0.42 15.18 6.27
CA LEU A 16 -0.78 14.70 6.92
C LEU A 16 -0.56 13.56 7.90
N SER A 17 0.37 12.67 7.55
CA SER A 17 0.72 11.58 8.46
C SER A 17 1.72 12.02 9.55
N GLY A 18 2.23 13.27 9.52
CA GLY A 18 3.36 13.67 10.38
C GLY A 18 4.56 12.75 10.20
N ARG A 19 4.75 12.15 9.00
CA ARG A 19 5.77 11.14 8.65
C ARG A 19 5.60 9.79 9.37
N ILE A 20 4.51 9.53 10.06
CA ILE A 20 4.27 8.26 10.75
C ILE A 20 4.07 7.11 9.75
N ASP A 21 3.62 7.41 8.51
CA ASP A 21 3.52 6.46 7.41
C ASP A 21 4.84 5.76 7.09
N ARG A 22 5.98 6.47 7.22
CA ARG A 22 7.31 5.86 7.04
C ARG A 22 7.62 4.83 8.12
N GLN A 23 7.19 5.06 9.35
CA GLN A 23 7.35 4.10 10.44
C GLN A 23 6.46 2.87 10.21
N TRP A 24 5.20 3.07 9.80
CA TRP A 24 4.30 1.98 9.46
C TRP A 24 4.86 1.10 8.34
N ARG A 25 5.37 1.70 7.26
CA ARG A 25 6.03 0.98 6.15
C ARG A 25 7.24 0.17 6.64
N LYS A 26 8.08 0.74 7.52
CA LYS A 26 9.22 0.02 8.11
C LYS A 26 8.78 -1.16 8.97
N ILE A 27 7.75 -0.98 9.80
CA ILE A 27 7.22 -2.07 10.64
C ILE A 27 6.64 -3.18 9.76
N ALA A 28 5.91 -2.81 8.69
CA ALA A 28 5.37 -3.76 7.73
C ALA A 28 6.48 -4.57 7.05
N LEU A 29 7.49 -3.94 6.47
CA LEU A 29 8.59 -4.63 5.79
C LEU A 29 9.41 -5.55 6.71
N ARG A 30 9.48 -5.25 8.02
CA ARG A 30 10.13 -6.16 8.98
C ARG A 30 9.46 -7.53 9.05
N GLN A 31 8.15 -7.64 8.73
CA GLN A 31 7.42 -8.91 8.69
C GLN A 31 7.95 -9.84 7.57
N LEU A 32 8.52 -9.27 6.50
CA LEU A 32 9.11 -10.01 5.39
C LEU A 32 10.60 -10.35 5.60
N LYS A 33 11.27 -9.73 6.59
CA LYS A 33 12.72 -9.84 6.74
C LYS A 33 13.21 -11.27 6.94
N THR A 34 12.46 -12.08 7.68
CA THR A 34 12.83 -13.50 7.94
C THR A 34 12.69 -14.38 6.71
N LYS A 35 11.86 -13.99 5.75
CA LYS A 35 11.62 -14.73 4.50
C LYS A 35 12.65 -14.42 3.41
N GLN A 36 13.38 -13.30 3.53
CA GLN A 36 14.38 -12.84 2.57
C GLN A 36 13.90 -12.95 1.10
N PRO A 37 12.76 -12.35 0.72
CA PRO A 37 12.22 -12.49 -0.63
C PRO A 37 13.20 -11.95 -1.66
N LYS A 38 13.40 -12.70 -2.77
CA LYS A 38 14.28 -12.33 -3.86
C LYS A 38 13.54 -11.57 -4.97
N LEU A 39 12.34 -12.02 -5.29
CA LEU A 39 11.47 -11.42 -6.29
C LEU A 39 10.22 -10.85 -5.60
N ILE A 40 10.05 -9.54 -5.65
CA ILE A 40 8.93 -8.84 -5.00
C ILE A 40 8.06 -8.18 -6.07
N LEU A 41 6.75 -8.31 -5.94
CA LEU A 41 5.77 -7.51 -6.67
C LEU A 41 5.19 -6.46 -5.72
N ASP A 42 5.32 -5.18 -6.06
CA ASP A 42 4.69 -4.07 -5.33
C ASP A 42 3.49 -3.54 -6.12
N VAL A 43 2.29 -3.85 -5.64
CA VAL A 43 1.02 -3.53 -6.31
C VAL A 43 0.49 -2.20 -5.80
N ALA A 44 -0.04 -1.37 -6.72
CA ALA A 44 -0.37 0.03 -6.46
C ALA A 44 0.85 0.79 -5.89
N THR A 45 1.99 0.61 -6.56
CA THR A 45 3.31 1.10 -6.11
C THR A 45 3.40 2.63 -6.07
N GLY A 46 2.56 3.32 -6.83
CA GLY A 46 2.50 4.77 -6.90
C GLY A 46 3.85 5.37 -7.32
N THR A 47 4.40 6.24 -6.47
CA THR A 47 5.71 6.86 -6.67
C THR A 47 6.89 6.00 -6.18
N ALA A 48 6.69 4.69 -6.01
CA ALA A 48 7.67 3.69 -5.61
C ALA A 48 8.31 3.88 -4.22
N ASP A 49 7.72 4.68 -3.32
CA ASP A 49 8.28 4.90 -1.98
C ASP A 49 8.38 3.59 -1.17
N PHE A 50 7.40 2.66 -1.34
CA PHE A 50 7.43 1.37 -0.64
C PHE A 50 8.41 0.40 -1.27
N ALA A 51 8.47 0.34 -2.60
CA ALA A 51 9.45 -0.46 -3.35
C ALA A 51 10.89 -0.05 -3.02
N LEU A 52 11.18 1.27 -3.00
CA LEU A 52 12.50 1.79 -2.62
C LEU A 52 12.87 1.45 -1.19
N MET A 53 11.92 1.53 -0.25
CA MET A 53 12.15 1.14 1.13
C MET A 53 12.32 -0.39 1.28
N ALA A 54 11.59 -1.19 0.50
CA ALA A 54 11.76 -2.65 0.46
C ALA A 54 13.16 -3.03 -0.04
N TYR A 55 13.67 -2.36 -1.07
CA TYR A 55 15.03 -2.52 -1.53
C TYR A 55 16.05 -2.30 -0.40
N ASP A 56 15.94 -1.17 0.32
CA ASP A 56 16.86 -0.82 1.40
C ASP A 56 16.84 -1.80 2.58
N MET A 57 15.68 -2.40 2.86
CA MET A 57 15.49 -3.20 4.08
C MET A 57 15.61 -4.71 3.85
N LEU A 58 15.30 -5.19 2.65
CA LEU A 58 15.20 -6.63 2.34
C LEU A 58 16.26 -7.10 1.34
N THR A 59 16.93 -6.17 0.64
CA THR A 59 17.96 -6.46 -0.38
C THR A 59 17.52 -7.54 -1.39
N PRO A 60 16.36 -7.38 -2.06
CA PRO A 60 15.86 -8.32 -3.05
C PRO A 60 16.73 -8.31 -4.32
N VAL A 61 16.61 -9.35 -5.12
CA VAL A 61 17.24 -9.40 -6.45
C VAL A 61 16.50 -8.50 -7.43
N HIS A 62 15.17 -8.51 -7.37
CA HIS A 62 14.35 -7.68 -8.24
C HIS A 62 13.01 -7.29 -7.60
N ILE A 63 12.55 -6.09 -7.89
CA ILE A 63 11.23 -5.58 -7.53
C ILE A 63 10.51 -5.14 -8.79
N THR A 64 9.34 -5.70 -9.04
CA THR A 64 8.41 -5.23 -10.06
C THR A 64 7.32 -4.39 -9.38
N GLY A 65 7.19 -3.12 -9.74
CA GLY A 65 6.10 -2.26 -9.26
C GLY A 65 5.03 -2.09 -10.34
N ILE A 66 3.76 -2.23 -9.98
CA ILE A 66 2.64 -1.93 -10.90
C ILE A 66 1.71 -0.88 -10.30
N ASP A 67 1.21 -0.01 -11.16
CA ASP A 67 0.19 1.00 -10.81
C ASP A 67 -0.64 1.35 -12.05
N ILE A 68 -1.91 1.70 -11.86
CA ILE A 68 -2.79 2.15 -12.95
C ILE A 68 -2.47 3.58 -13.41
N SER A 69 -1.80 4.37 -12.58
CA SER A 69 -1.49 5.79 -12.81
C SER A 69 -0.10 5.96 -13.40
N ALA A 70 -0.02 6.22 -14.71
CA ALA A 70 1.24 6.50 -15.39
C ALA A 70 1.96 7.73 -14.77
N GLY A 71 1.22 8.76 -14.37
CA GLY A 71 1.80 9.96 -13.76
C GLY A 71 2.48 9.69 -12.41
N MET A 72 1.94 8.74 -11.60
CA MET A 72 2.58 8.28 -10.37
C MET A 72 3.87 7.51 -10.65
N LEU A 73 3.83 6.59 -11.62
CA LEU A 73 4.98 5.81 -12.04
C LEU A 73 6.13 6.68 -12.56
N ASP A 74 5.84 7.77 -13.28
CA ASP A 74 6.88 8.71 -13.72
C ASP A 74 7.60 9.36 -12.53
N GLY A 75 6.87 9.66 -11.46
CA GLY A 75 7.46 10.08 -10.19
C GLY A 75 8.40 9.03 -9.60
N GLY A 76 7.97 7.78 -9.59
CA GLY A 76 8.74 6.63 -9.13
C GLY A 76 10.00 6.39 -9.97
N LYS A 77 9.86 6.38 -11.30
CA LYS A 77 10.99 6.21 -12.23
C LYS A 77 12.08 7.26 -12.03
N ARG A 78 11.70 8.53 -11.81
CA ARG A 78 12.70 9.57 -11.48
C ARG A 78 13.45 9.29 -10.18
N LYS A 79 12.78 8.80 -9.14
CA LYS A 79 13.41 8.44 -7.86
C LYS A 79 14.35 7.24 -8.00
N ILE A 80 13.93 6.20 -8.73
CA ILE A 80 14.71 5.00 -9.00
C ILE A 80 15.98 5.37 -9.78
N LYS A 81 15.84 6.17 -10.85
CA LYS A 81 16.98 6.67 -11.66
C LYS A 81 17.95 7.52 -10.83
N ALA A 82 17.44 8.41 -9.98
CA ALA A 82 18.28 9.23 -9.11
C ALA A 82 19.11 8.42 -8.11
N ARG A 83 18.75 7.14 -7.90
CA ARG A 83 19.44 6.18 -7.03
C ARG A 83 20.23 5.11 -7.80
N GLY A 84 20.21 5.11 -9.14
CA GLY A 84 20.87 4.11 -9.98
C GLY A 84 20.32 2.69 -9.79
N LEU A 85 19.00 2.55 -9.55
CA LEU A 85 18.35 1.29 -9.20
C LEU A 85 17.52 0.69 -10.35
N GLU A 86 17.67 1.20 -11.59
CA GLU A 86 16.85 0.79 -12.74
C GLU A 86 17.03 -0.70 -13.10
N ALA A 87 18.18 -1.29 -12.80
CA ALA A 87 18.42 -2.72 -13.00
C ALA A 87 17.72 -3.61 -11.97
N THR A 88 17.31 -3.05 -10.83
CA THR A 88 16.72 -3.82 -9.71
C THR A 88 15.23 -3.53 -9.51
N ILE A 89 14.77 -2.32 -9.82
CA ILE A 89 13.37 -1.91 -9.62
C ILE A 89 12.80 -1.45 -10.95
N GLU A 90 11.84 -2.20 -11.47
CA GLU A 90 11.10 -1.86 -12.69
C GLU A 90 9.66 -1.47 -12.37
N LEU A 91 9.15 -0.46 -13.09
CA LEU A 91 7.79 0.04 -12.92
C LEU A 91 6.99 -0.07 -14.21
N HIS A 92 5.81 -0.68 -14.14
CA HIS A 92 4.91 -0.89 -15.28
C HIS A 92 3.49 -0.38 -14.97
N VAL A 93 2.82 0.14 -15.99
CA VAL A 93 1.38 0.37 -15.92
C VAL A 93 0.70 -1.00 -15.85
N GLY A 94 -0.13 -1.20 -14.84
CA GLY A 94 -0.82 -2.47 -14.63
C GLY A 94 -1.94 -2.35 -13.61
N ASP A 95 -2.92 -3.24 -13.77
CA ASP A 95 -4.06 -3.35 -12.86
C ASP A 95 -3.84 -4.53 -11.90
N ALA A 96 -4.19 -4.32 -10.64
CA ALA A 96 -4.17 -5.36 -9.62
C ALA A 96 -5.12 -6.53 -9.91
N GLU A 97 -6.16 -6.29 -10.69
CA GLU A 97 -7.18 -7.28 -11.04
C GLU A 97 -6.80 -8.12 -12.28
N THR A 98 -5.73 -7.71 -13.02
CA THR A 98 -5.20 -8.41 -14.20
C THR A 98 -3.69 -8.30 -14.26
N ILE A 99 -3.00 -8.96 -13.33
CA ILE A 99 -1.53 -8.86 -13.22
C ILE A 99 -0.86 -9.61 -14.37
N ASN A 100 -0.12 -8.88 -15.21
CA ASN A 100 0.63 -9.46 -16.33
C ASN A 100 1.92 -10.14 -15.85
N ALA A 101 1.78 -11.26 -15.15
CA ALA A 101 2.87 -12.12 -14.73
C ALA A 101 2.42 -13.59 -14.69
N PRO A 102 3.33 -14.55 -14.92
CA PRO A 102 3.04 -15.97 -14.77
C PRO A 102 2.61 -16.34 -13.35
N VAL A 103 1.94 -17.49 -13.20
CA VAL A 103 1.64 -18.07 -11.89
C VAL A 103 2.94 -18.36 -11.13
N ASN A 104 2.93 -18.24 -9.80
CA ASN A 104 4.06 -18.63 -8.93
C ASN A 104 5.38 -17.93 -9.29
N THR A 105 5.34 -16.62 -9.56
CA THR A 105 6.51 -15.84 -9.98
C THR A 105 7.22 -15.18 -8.77
N PHE A 106 6.47 -14.59 -7.85
CA PHE A 106 7.03 -13.75 -6.79
C PHE A 106 7.14 -14.45 -5.44
N ASP A 107 8.22 -14.17 -4.71
CA ASP A 107 8.41 -14.66 -3.34
C ASP A 107 7.56 -13.87 -2.34
N ALA A 108 7.32 -12.58 -2.65
CA ALA A 108 6.43 -11.73 -1.87
C ALA A 108 5.62 -10.79 -2.77
N VAL A 109 4.40 -10.49 -2.35
CA VAL A 109 3.56 -9.43 -2.93
C VAL A 109 3.30 -8.40 -1.84
N THR A 110 3.52 -7.12 -2.17
CA THR A 110 3.32 -6.00 -1.24
C THR A 110 2.30 -5.01 -1.77
N VAL A 111 1.51 -4.42 -0.88
CA VAL A 111 0.60 -3.31 -1.19
C VAL A 111 0.63 -2.33 -0.02
N ALA A 112 0.90 -1.04 -0.29
CA ALA A 112 0.85 -0.02 0.74
C ALA A 112 -0.12 1.11 0.38
N PHE A 113 -1.24 1.20 1.11
CA PHE A 113 -2.28 2.21 0.96
C PHE A 113 -2.99 2.22 -0.40
N GLY A 114 -3.01 1.06 -1.08
CA GLY A 114 -3.58 0.90 -2.41
C GLY A 114 -4.83 0.04 -2.46
N VAL A 115 -4.91 -1.00 -1.63
CA VAL A 115 -5.91 -2.07 -1.75
C VAL A 115 -7.36 -1.61 -1.60
N ARG A 116 -7.61 -0.54 -0.84
CA ARG A 116 -8.95 0.06 -0.69
C ARG A 116 -9.50 0.71 -1.97
N ASN A 117 -8.62 0.90 -2.97
CA ASN A 117 -8.98 1.54 -4.24
C ASN A 117 -9.25 0.53 -5.36
N PHE A 118 -9.11 -0.77 -5.10
CA PHE A 118 -9.43 -1.80 -6.09
C PHE A 118 -10.93 -1.78 -6.40
N GLU A 119 -11.29 -1.90 -7.67
CA GLU A 119 -12.69 -1.93 -8.10
C GLU A 119 -13.35 -3.22 -7.60
N ASN A 120 -12.66 -4.35 -7.78
CA ASN A 120 -13.06 -5.64 -7.25
C ASN A 120 -11.95 -6.20 -6.34
N LEU A 121 -12.11 -5.95 -5.04
CA LEU A 121 -11.12 -6.32 -4.03
C LEU A 121 -10.78 -7.82 -4.05
N LEU A 122 -11.78 -8.70 -4.19
CA LEU A 122 -11.56 -10.13 -4.17
C LEU A 122 -10.82 -10.62 -5.42
N VAL A 123 -11.12 -10.05 -6.59
CA VAL A 123 -10.40 -10.36 -7.84
C VAL A 123 -8.94 -9.97 -7.72
N GLY A 124 -8.63 -8.76 -7.25
CA GLY A 124 -7.25 -8.33 -7.03
C GLY A 124 -6.50 -9.22 -6.04
N LEU A 125 -7.16 -9.63 -4.93
CA LEU A 125 -6.56 -10.55 -3.96
C LEU A 125 -6.27 -11.93 -4.58
N ARG A 126 -7.16 -12.46 -5.42
CA ARG A 126 -6.96 -13.73 -6.14
C ARG A 126 -5.83 -13.64 -7.17
N GLU A 127 -5.72 -12.53 -7.89
CA GLU A 127 -4.62 -12.30 -8.84
C GLU A 127 -3.27 -12.22 -8.13
N MET A 128 -3.19 -11.48 -7.03
CA MET A 128 -1.98 -11.44 -6.19
C MET A 128 -1.63 -12.83 -5.63
N HIS A 129 -2.63 -13.63 -5.24
CA HIS A 129 -2.42 -15.02 -4.83
C HIS A 129 -1.93 -15.89 -6.00
N ARG A 130 -2.47 -15.72 -7.20
CA ARG A 130 -2.06 -16.48 -8.39
C ARG A 130 -0.58 -16.33 -8.68
N VAL A 131 -0.07 -15.08 -8.67
CA VAL A 131 1.33 -14.77 -9.02
C VAL A 131 2.31 -15.05 -7.90
N LEU A 132 1.83 -15.21 -6.66
CA LEU A 132 2.65 -15.56 -5.50
C LEU A 132 3.09 -17.03 -5.57
N LYS A 133 4.36 -17.31 -5.28
CA LYS A 133 4.89 -18.69 -5.19
C LYS A 133 4.28 -19.46 -4.02
N PRO A 134 4.26 -20.81 -4.06
CA PRO A 134 3.99 -21.62 -2.87
C PRO A 134 4.91 -21.21 -1.72
N ASN A 135 4.36 -21.06 -0.51
CA ASN A 135 5.02 -20.50 0.68
C ASN A 135 5.46 -19.04 0.57
N GLY A 136 5.12 -18.35 -0.52
CA GLY A 136 5.31 -16.91 -0.66
C GLY A 136 4.38 -16.15 0.29
N GLN A 137 4.68 -14.89 0.56
CA GLN A 137 3.96 -14.08 1.55
C GLN A 137 3.37 -12.82 0.92
N ILE A 138 2.09 -12.56 1.21
CA ILE A 138 1.49 -11.25 0.95
C ILE A 138 1.66 -10.36 2.19
N LEU A 139 1.94 -9.07 1.94
CA LEU A 139 2.04 -8.02 2.94
C LEU A 139 1.22 -6.82 2.49
N ILE A 140 0.18 -6.50 3.22
CA ILE A 140 -0.68 -5.34 2.93
C ILE A 140 -0.64 -4.38 4.11
N LEU A 141 -0.39 -3.10 3.81
CA LEU A 141 -0.45 -2.01 4.76
C LEU A 141 -1.58 -1.07 4.34
N GLU A 142 -2.61 -0.92 5.17
CA GLU A 142 -3.78 -0.12 4.79
C GLU A 142 -4.38 0.62 5.99
N PHE A 143 -5.03 1.75 5.71
CA PHE A 143 -5.78 2.48 6.72
C PHE A 143 -6.92 1.64 7.28
N SER A 144 -7.22 1.88 8.55
CA SER A 144 -8.33 1.25 9.26
C SER A 144 -8.99 2.23 10.22
N THR A 145 -10.16 1.88 10.72
CA THR A 145 -10.92 2.74 11.63
C THR A 145 -10.60 2.39 13.09
N PRO A 146 -10.16 3.36 13.94
CA PRO A 146 -9.96 3.11 15.36
C PRO A 146 -11.20 2.57 16.05
N ARG A 147 -11.05 1.50 16.86
CA ARG A 147 -12.18 0.92 17.62
C ARG A 147 -12.49 1.68 18.91
N ASN A 148 -11.46 2.22 19.54
CA ASN A 148 -11.65 3.03 20.75
C ASN A 148 -12.47 4.29 20.40
N PRO A 149 -13.60 4.58 21.09
CA PRO A 149 -14.48 5.69 20.74
C PRO A 149 -13.79 7.06 20.86
N LEU A 150 -12.93 7.25 21.86
CA LEU A 150 -12.20 8.50 22.05
C LEU A 150 -11.19 8.72 20.93
N ILE A 151 -10.40 7.70 20.59
CA ILE A 151 -9.44 7.77 19.47
C ILE A 151 -10.17 8.01 18.16
N ARG A 152 -11.29 7.33 17.94
CA ARG A 152 -12.14 7.53 16.75
C ARG A 152 -12.66 8.95 16.65
N PHE A 153 -13.11 9.52 17.76
CA PHE A 153 -13.58 10.91 17.82
C PHE A 153 -12.44 11.88 17.45
N LEU A 154 -11.26 11.74 18.06
CA LEU A 154 -10.08 12.56 17.75
C LEU A 154 -9.63 12.41 16.29
N TYR A 155 -9.58 11.17 15.78
CA TYR A 155 -9.25 10.88 14.40
C TYR A 155 -10.23 11.51 13.42
N ASN A 156 -11.53 11.38 13.68
CA ASN A 156 -12.58 11.98 12.84
C ASN A 156 -12.53 13.52 12.86
N THR A 157 -12.28 14.13 14.03
CA THR A 157 -12.11 15.57 14.16
C THR A 157 -10.89 16.06 13.37
N TYR A 158 -9.77 15.33 13.45
CA TYR A 158 -8.58 15.62 12.66
C TYR A 158 -8.88 15.51 11.15
N MET A 159 -9.47 14.40 10.71
CA MET A 159 -9.73 14.12 9.29
C MET A 159 -10.79 15.03 8.67
N ARG A 160 -11.78 15.50 9.45
CA ARG A 160 -12.85 16.38 8.97
C ARG A 160 -12.55 17.86 9.09
N GLY A 161 -11.73 18.25 10.05
CA GLY A 161 -11.42 19.66 10.36
C GLY A 161 -9.99 20.06 10.01
N ILE A 162 -9.01 19.46 10.68
CA ILE A 162 -7.61 19.89 10.62
C ILE A 162 -6.96 19.53 9.28
N ALA A 163 -7.09 18.30 8.83
CA ALA A 163 -6.47 17.84 7.60
C ALA A 163 -6.93 18.63 6.36
N PRO A 164 -8.25 18.89 6.16
CA PRO A 164 -8.71 19.74 5.07
C PRO A 164 -8.25 21.20 5.16
N ALA A 165 -8.15 21.75 6.38
CA ALA A 165 -7.65 23.11 6.61
C ALA A 165 -6.18 23.24 6.23
N LEU A 166 -5.34 22.28 6.65
CA LEU A 166 -3.94 22.20 6.24
C LEU A 166 -3.81 22.02 4.72
N ALA A 167 -4.66 21.19 4.11
CA ALA A 167 -4.68 21.00 2.68
C ALA A 167 -4.90 22.31 1.91
N ARG A 168 -5.88 23.10 2.34
CA ARG A 168 -6.15 24.42 1.74
C ARG A 168 -4.97 25.35 1.87
N LEU A 169 -4.33 25.39 3.04
CA LEU A 169 -3.17 26.23 3.28
C LEU A 169 -1.99 25.90 2.36
N PHE A 170 -1.81 24.61 2.01
CA PHE A 170 -0.75 24.14 1.10
C PHE A 170 -1.21 24.02 -0.36
N GLY A 171 -2.38 24.55 -0.72
CA GLY A 171 -2.88 24.58 -2.10
C GLY A 171 -3.16 23.20 -2.70
N THR A 172 -3.63 22.25 -1.87
CA THR A 172 -3.92 20.87 -2.26
C THR A 172 -5.43 20.63 -2.42
N ASP A 173 -5.79 19.64 -3.24
CA ASP A 173 -7.17 19.34 -3.60
C ASP A 173 -7.96 18.77 -2.40
N HIS A 174 -8.98 19.49 -1.96
CA HIS A 174 -9.91 19.08 -0.92
C HIS A 174 -10.62 17.74 -1.24
N GLN A 175 -10.83 17.45 -2.53
CA GLN A 175 -11.50 16.22 -2.97
C GLN A 175 -10.71 14.96 -2.59
N ALA A 176 -9.36 15.04 -2.59
CA ALA A 176 -8.50 13.92 -2.22
C ALA A 176 -8.73 13.46 -0.76
N TYR A 177 -9.02 14.39 0.15
CA TYR A 177 -9.30 14.05 1.56
C TYR A 177 -10.68 13.47 1.79
N THR A 178 -11.67 14.02 1.11
CA THR A 178 -13.03 13.48 1.12
C THR A 178 -13.01 12.05 0.58
N TYR A 179 -12.25 11.81 -0.49
CA TYR A 179 -12.06 10.48 -1.06
C TYR A 179 -11.35 9.54 -0.07
N LEU A 180 -10.25 9.99 0.55
CA LEU A 180 -9.51 9.19 1.54
C LEU A 180 -10.42 8.76 2.70
N ASN A 181 -11.19 9.68 3.26
CA ASN A 181 -12.11 9.38 4.34
C ASN A 181 -13.20 8.39 3.90
N ARG A 182 -13.80 8.61 2.73
CA ARG A 182 -14.83 7.73 2.18
C ARG A 182 -14.29 6.33 1.90
N SER A 183 -13.16 6.21 1.23
CA SER A 183 -12.55 4.91 0.88
C SER A 183 -12.08 4.14 2.11
N THR A 184 -11.51 4.82 3.12
CA THR A 184 -11.12 4.18 4.40
C THR A 184 -12.33 3.66 5.16
N ASN A 185 -13.43 4.40 5.21
CA ASN A 185 -14.64 3.95 5.91
C ASN A 185 -15.38 2.82 5.17
N ALA A 186 -15.25 2.75 3.84
CA ALA A 186 -15.84 1.69 3.02
C ALA A 186 -15.00 0.41 3.02
N PHE A 187 -13.72 0.50 3.34
CA PHE A 187 -12.81 -0.65 3.33
C PHE A 187 -13.17 -1.67 4.42
N PRO A 188 -13.29 -2.97 4.08
CA PRO A 188 -13.61 -4.03 5.03
C PRO A 188 -12.37 -4.38 5.88
N ASP A 189 -12.05 -3.57 6.88
CA ASP A 189 -10.83 -3.72 7.66
C ASP A 189 -10.82 -4.91 8.64
N ARG A 190 -9.64 -5.29 9.10
CA ARG A 190 -9.36 -6.28 10.16
C ARG A 190 -10.01 -7.63 9.89
N GLU A 191 -10.90 -8.11 10.78
CA GLU A 191 -11.51 -9.44 10.68
C GLU A 191 -12.28 -9.62 9.38
N LYS A 192 -12.94 -8.56 8.87
CA LYS A 192 -13.63 -8.60 7.57
C LYS A 192 -12.66 -8.82 6.43
N PHE A 193 -11.49 -8.17 6.48
CA PHE A 193 -10.47 -8.35 5.46
C PHE A 193 -9.78 -9.73 5.57
N ILE A 194 -9.63 -10.28 6.78
CA ILE A 194 -9.17 -11.66 6.99
C ILE A 194 -10.09 -12.68 6.30
N VAL A 195 -11.41 -12.46 6.34
CA VAL A 195 -12.37 -13.32 5.63
C VAL A 195 -12.10 -13.30 4.13
N LEU A 196 -11.90 -12.11 3.55
CA LEU A 196 -11.61 -11.96 2.12
C LEU A 196 -10.26 -12.60 1.72
N LEU A 197 -9.23 -12.48 2.56
CA LEU A 197 -7.95 -13.16 2.33
C LEU A 197 -8.13 -14.69 2.29
N LYS A 198 -8.91 -15.26 3.22
CA LYS A 198 -9.24 -16.69 3.22
C LYS A 198 -10.02 -17.10 1.96
N GLU A 199 -11.01 -16.29 1.56
CA GLU A 199 -11.82 -16.52 0.36
C GLU A 199 -10.98 -16.43 -0.94
N ALA A 200 -9.93 -15.60 -0.93
CA ALA A 200 -8.97 -15.51 -2.03
C ALA A 200 -7.97 -16.68 -2.06
N GLY A 201 -7.98 -17.59 -1.07
CA GLY A 201 -7.15 -18.78 -1.03
C GLY A 201 -5.91 -18.67 -0.11
N TYR A 202 -5.72 -17.56 0.59
CA TYR A 202 -4.56 -17.38 1.47
C TYR A 202 -4.64 -18.22 2.75
N ALA A 203 -3.50 -18.80 3.14
CA ALA A 203 -3.33 -19.53 4.40
C ALA A 203 -2.88 -18.61 5.52
N ALA A 204 -3.31 -18.95 6.76
CA ALA A 204 -2.92 -18.28 8.00
C ALA A 204 -2.97 -16.72 7.96
N PRO A 205 -4.02 -16.09 7.42
CA PRO A 205 -4.08 -14.64 7.38
C PRO A 205 -4.17 -14.07 8.80
N SER A 206 -3.41 -13.02 9.04
CA SER A 206 -3.36 -12.29 10.31
C SER A 206 -3.33 -10.79 10.08
N PHE A 207 -3.66 -10.01 11.12
CA PHE A 207 -3.52 -8.57 11.07
C PHE A 207 -2.91 -8.01 12.35
N GLN A 208 -2.18 -6.90 12.22
CA GLN A 208 -1.58 -6.16 13.32
C GLN A 208 -2.00 -4.70 13.23
N PRO A 209 -2.80 -4.19 14.20
CA PRO A 209 -3.12 -2.77 14.26
C PRO A 209 -1.90 -1.94 14.64
N LEU A 210 -1.75 -0.78 14.01
CA LEU A 210 -0.74 0.23 14.31
C LEU A 210 -1.41 1.53 14.76
N THR A 211 -0.72 2.30 15.61
CA THR A 211 -1.16 3.64 16.06
C THR A 211 -2.64 3.66 16.45
N PHE A 212 -2.96 2.93 17.52
CA PHE A 212 -4.33 2.81 18.05
C PHE A 212 -5.36 2.29 17.02
N GLY A 213 -4.89 1.66 15.94
CA GLY A 213 -5.74 1.10 14.90
C GLY A 213 -6.13 2.06 13.78
N ILE A 214 -5.38 3.14 13.57
CA ILE A 214 -5.51 4.02 12.40
C ILE A 214 -5.02 3.34 11.12
N CYS A 215 -4.10 2.40 11.27
CA CYS A 215 -3.54 1.62 10.19
C CYS A 215 -3.45 0.15 10.63
N CYS A 216 -3.51 -0.79 9.68
CA CYS A 216 -3.29 -2.20 9.92
C CYS A 216 -2.29 -2.77 8.92
N ILE A 217 -1.44 -3.68 9.41
CA ILE A 217 -0.66 -4.59 8.57
C ILE A 217 -1.44 -5.89 8.48
N TYR A 218 -1.54 -6.45 7.28
CA TYR A 218 -2.09 -7.77 7.04
C TYR A 218 -1.00 -8.63 6.40
N THR A 219 -0.88 -9.87 6.87
CA THR A 219 0.03 -10.87 6.31
C THR A 219 -0.67 -12.19 6.14
N ALA A 220 -0.34 -12.89 5.07
CA ALA A 220 -0.80 -14.25 4.82
C ALA A 220 0.19 -14.96 3.89
N SER A 221 0.10 -16.29 3.78
CA SER A 221 0.91 -17.09 2.86
C SER A 221 0.04 -17.78 1.80
N LYS A 222 0.69 -18.16 0.68
CA LYS A 222 0.09 -19.07 -0.30
C LYS A 222 0.34 -20.49 0.11
#